data_6f991c8200532cf948262fe19d7e3c7d
#
_entry.id   6f991c8200532cf948262fe19d7e3c7d
#
_cell.length_a   1.000
_cell.length_b   1.000
_cell.length_c   1.000
_cell.angle_alpha   90.00
_cell.angle_beta   90.00
_cell.angle_gamma   90.00
#
_symmetry.space_group_name_H-M   'P 1'
#
loop_
_entity.id
_entity.type
_entity.pdbx_description
1 polymer ?
#
loop_
_entity_poly.entity_id
_entity_poly.type
_entity_poly.pdbx_seq_one_letter_code
_entity_poly.pdbx_strand_id
1 'polypeptide(L)'
;TDSIPEHVWTFVSVTYDASSGTMTLYKNGEQVDQATDVPLQDESTTTFIGRFGNGNNFYGHIDEVALWGKSLTSDEMVEISQKQTDMNATVNRGNYESANQLIGYWKMNEGEGDLLSDASGNGNIGEITFSEWSTCDECGCMDESACNYDPLATIDNRTCDYVDNPCKTCEDGEIILDDFDNDGICDNSDEDDDNDNVPDIEDNFPLDNTMCSDLDGDGCDDCS
;
A
#
# COMPACT_ATOMS: atom_id res chain seq x y z
N THR A 1 5.59 20.35 -20.24
CA THR A 1 5.21 18.92 -20.30
C THR A 1 5.95 18.20 -19.21
N ASP A 2 5.27 17.86 -18.13
CA ASP A 2 5.85 17.07 -17.04
C ASP A 2 6.08 15.66 -17.54
N SER A 3 7.35 15.28 -17.70
CA SER A 3 7.72 13.89 -17.99
C SER A 3 7.63 13.05 -16.72
N ILE A 4 7.40 11.76 -16.86
CA ILE A 4 7.63 10.80 -15.79
C ILE A 4 9.15 10.74 -15.57
N PRO A 5 9.66 10.98 -14.34
CA PRO A 5 11.08 10.89 -14.07
C PRO A 5 11.56 9.44 -14.22
N GLU A 6 12.81 9.26 -14.64
CA GLU A 6 13.47 7.94 -14.66
C GLU A 6 13.84 7.53 -13.22
N HIS A 7 13.82 6.24 -12.96
CA HIS A 7 14.20 5.61 -11.67
C HIS A 7 13.35 6.05 -10.46
N VAL A 8 12.13 6.54 -10.70
CA VAL A 8 11.20 6.91 -9.61
C VAL A 8 9.83 6.36 -9.92
N TRP A 9 9.28 5.59 -8.99
CA TRP A 9 7.90 5.16 -9.08
C TRP A 9 6.96 6.38 -9.07
N THR A 10 6.11 6.46 -10.06
CA THR A 10 5.20 7.59 -10.24
C THR A 10 3.77 7.06 -10.35
N PHE A 11 2.89 7.52 -9.48
CA PHE A 11 1.47 7.24 -9.63
C PHE A 11 0.90 8.08 -10.76
N VAL A 12 0.31 7.44 -11.76
CA VAL A 12 -0.33 8.10 -12.90
C VAL A 12 -1.77 7.65 -12.99
N SER A 13 -2.68 8.58 -13.10
CA SER A 13 -4.09 8.27 -13.28
C SER A 13 -4.78 9.22 -14.25
N VAL A 14 -5.86 8.72 -14.85
CA VAL A 14 -6.71 9.47 -15.79
C VAL A 14 -8.15 9.31 -15.36
N THR A 15 -8.87 10.41 -15.30
CA THR A 15 -10.34 10.40 -15.19
C THR A 15 -10.97 10.85 -16.50
N TYR A 16 -12.14 10.31 -16.80
CA TYR A 16 -12.96 10.74 -17.93
C TYR A 16 -14.40 10.97 -17.47
N ASP A 17 -14.89 12.18 -17.65
CA ASP A 17 -16.29 12.53 -17.43
C ASP A 17 -17.02 12.53 -18.78
N ALA A 18 -17.82 11.52 -19.02
CA ALA A 18 -18.59 11.36 -20.26
C ALA A 18 -19.66 12.44 -20.45
N SER A 19 -20.12 13.08 -19.39
CA SER A 19 -21.15 14.13 -19.47
C SER A 19 -20.62 15.44 -20.03
N SER A 20 -19.36 15.75 -19.74
CA SER A 20 -18.67 16.96 -20.21
C SER A 20 -17.65 16.70 -21.32
N GLY A 21 -17.35 15.43 -21.63
CA GLY A 21 -16.25 15.07 -22.52
C GLY A 21 -14.87 15.46 -21.98
N THR A 22 -14.74 15.56 -20.67
CA THR A 22 -13.51 16.04 -20.04
C THR A 22 -12.64 14.87 -19.59
N MET A 23 -11.39 14.86 -20.04
CA MET A 23 -10.36 13.95 -19.60
C MET A 23 -9.35 14.72 -18.77
N THR A 24 -9.03 14.23 -17.58
CA THR A 24 -8.07 14.85 -16.67
C THR A 24 -6.95 13.87 -16.32
N LEU A 25 -5.70 14.31 -16.45
CA LEU A 25 -4.50 13.54 -16.10
C LEU A 25 -3.97 14.00 -14.74
N TYR A 26 -3.61 13.03 -13.92
CA TYR A 26 -3.02 13.24 -12.60
C TYR A 26 -1.66 12.56 -12.51
N LYS A 27 -0.77 13.17 -11.75
CA LYS A 27 0.54 12.63 -11.38
C LYS A 27 0.71 12.77 -9.87
N ASN A 28 0.92 11.66 -9.17
CA ASN A 28 1.00 11.60 -7.70
C ASN A 28 -0.17 12.30 -6.99
N GLY A 29 -1.39 12.13 -7.52
CA GLY A 29 -2.61 12.73 -6.99
C GLY A 29 -2.88 14.18 -7.42
N GLU A 30 -1.91 14.87 -8.02
CA GLU A 30 -2.05 16.25 -8.49
C GLU A 30 -2.46 16.28 -9.96
N GLN A 31 -3.42 17.15 -10.29
CA GLN A 31 -3.81 17.37 -11.68
C GLN A 31 -2.67 18.04 -12.45
N VAL A 32 -2.24 17.45 -13.55
CA VAL A 32 -1.15 17.96 -14.40
C VAL A 32 -1.61 18.41 -15.78
N ASP A 33 -2.72 17.84 -16.29
CA ASP A 33 -3.27 18.24 -17.60
C ASP A 33 -4.77 17.96 -17.67
N GLN A 34 -5.45 18.62 -18.60
CA GLN A 34 -6.86 18.42 -18.86
C GLN A 34 -7.19 18.72 -20.32
N ALA A 35 -8.01 17.86 -20.92
CA ALA A 35 -8.57 18.06 -22.25
C ALA A 35 -10.11 18.04 -22.19
N THR A 36 -10.75 18.91 -22.94
CA THR A 36 -12.21 18.97 -23.10
C THR A 36 -12.60 18.51 -24.50
N ASP A 37 -13.89 18.20 -24.68
CA ASP A 37 -14.43 17.73 -25.97
C ASP A 37 -13.72 16.47 -26.49
N VAL A 38 -13.22 15.63 -25.58
CA VAL A 38 -12.60 14.35 -25.93
C VAL A 38 -13.74 13.37 -26.31
N PRO A 39 -13.82 12.91 -27.57
CA PRO A 39 -14.85 11.97 -27.94
C PRO A 39 -14.56 10.59 -27.34
N LEU A 40 -15.60 9.91 -26.85
CA LEU A 40 -15.49 8.48 -26.57
C LEU A 40 -15.21 7.77 -27.90
N GLN A 41 -14.10 7.06 -27.94
CA GLN A 41 -13.82 6.12 -29.02
C GLN A 41 -14.52 4.82 -28.66
N ASP A 42 -15.62 4.55 -29.31
CA ASP A 42 -16.35 3.30 -29.17
C ASP A 42 -15.62 2.18 -29.92
N GLU A 43 -15.69 0.95 -29.40
CA GLU A 43 -15.38 -0.31 -30.13
C GLU A 43 -14.07 -1.05 -29.87
N SER A 44 -13.30 -0.81 -28.80
CA SER A 44 -12.33 -1.80 -28.41
C SER A 44 -12.88 -2.76 -27.36
N THR A 45 -12.90 -4.05 -27.66
CA THR A 45 -13.24 -5.12 -26.69
C THR A 45 -12.02 -5.55 -25.87
N THR A 46 -10.85 -4.97 -26.15
CA THR A 46 -9.59 -5.34 -25.51
C THR A 46 -8.89 -4.08 -25.00
N THR A 47 -8.55 -4.10 -23.73
CA THR A 47 -7.71 -3.06 -23.10
C THR A 47 -6.27 -3.54 -23.04
N PHE A 48 -5.33 -2.69 -23.40
CA PHE A 48 -3.91 -2.96 -23.28
C PHE A 48 -3.30 -2.07 -22.21
N ILE A 49 -2.47 -2.65 -21.35
CA ILE A 49 -1.65 -1.95 -20.36
C ILE A 49 -0.21 -1.96 -20.84
N GLY A 50 0.48 -0.81 -20.76
CA GLY A 50 1.88 -0.68 -21.21
C GLY A 50 2.09 -0.65 -22.71
N ARG A 51 1.01 -0.56 -23.52
CA ARG A 51 1.10 -0.54 -24.99
C ARG A 51 0.11 0.44 -25.60
N PHE A 52 0.55 1.15 -26.62
CA PHE A 52 -0.32 1.98 -27.46
C PHE A 52 -0.14 1.61 -28.94
N GLY A 53 -1.21 1.09 -29.56
CA GLY A 53 -1.22 0.71 -30.97
C GLY A 53 -0.21 -0.40 -31.33
N ASN A 54 0.27 -0.36 -32.57
CA ASN A 54 1.19 -1.37 -33.08
C ASN A 54 2.65 -0.88 -32.98
N GLY A 55 3.27 -0.92 -31.81
CA GLY A 55 4.71 -0.70 -31.67
C GLY A 55 5.17 0.39 -30.71
N ASN A 56 4.25 1.09 -30.04
CA ASN A 56 4.61 2.01 -28.95
C ASN A 56 4.43 1.29 -27.61
N ASN A 57 5.49 0.67 -27.12
CA ASN A 57 5.49 0.00 -25.83
C ASN A 57 6.01 0.95 -24.76
N PHE A 58 5.51 0.82 -23.56
CA PHE A 58 6.10 1.43 -22.38
C PHE A 58 7.37 0.66 -22.01
N TYR A 59 8.45 1.38 -21.79
CA TYR A 59 9.72 0.81 -21.34
C TYR A 59 9.91 1.18 -19.87
N GLY A 60 9.65 0.23 -18.98
CA GLY A 60 9.72 0.41 -17.54
C GLY A 60 8.91 -0.64 -16.81
N HIS A 61 8.79 -0.46 -15.51
CA HIS A 61 7.98 -1.33 -14.65
C HIS A 61 6.56 -0.76 -14.51
N ILE A 62 5.57 -1.63 -14.47
CA ILE A 62 4.16 -1.29 -14.22
C ILE A 62 3.68 -2.16 -13.07
N ASP A 63 2.98 -1.54 -12.13
CA ASP A 63 2.46 -2.18 -10.95
C ASP A 63 1.13 -1.55 -10.56
N GLU A 64 0.31 -2.26 -9.77
CA GLU A 64 -0.89 -1.71 -9.13
C GLU A 64 -1.87 -1.02 -10.10
N VAL A 65 -2.32 -1.71 -11.13
CA VAL A 65 -3.24 -1.15 -12.12
C VAL A 65 -4.69 -1.37 -11.72
N ALA A 66 -5.45 -0.29 -11.64
CA ALA A 66 -6.86 -0.34 -11.28
C ALA A 66 -7.74 0.46 -12.26
N LEU A 67 -8.99 0.00 -12.44
CA LEU A 67 -9.99 0.60 -13.30
C LEU A 67 -11.32 0.75 -12.55
N TRP A 68 -11.91 1.94 -12.60
CA TRP A 68 -13.19 2.26 -11.95
C TRP A 68 -14.27 2.59 -12.97
N GLY A 69 -15.51 2.26 -12.64
CA GLY A 69 -16.71 2.58 -13.43
C GLY A 69 -17.20 4.03 -13.28
N LYS A 70 -16.46 4.85 -12.57
CA LYS A 70 -16.74 6.28 -12.40
C LYS A 70 -15.44 7.09 -12.37
N SER A 71 -15.52 8.38 -12.65
CA SER A 71 -14.44 9.31 -12.38
C SER A 71 -14.26 9.49 -10.88
N LEU A 72 -13.06 9.22 -10.37
CA LEU A 72 -12.69 9.52 -8.98
C LEU A 72 -12.57 11.04 -8.80
N THR A 73 -12.88 11.51 -7.60
CA THR A 73 -12.66 12.91 -7.22
C THR A 73 -11.19 13.21 -7.00
N SER A 74 -10.81 14.48 -6.99
CA SER A 74 -9.43 14.88 -6.68
C SER A 74 -8.97 14.42 -5.30
N ASP A 75 -9.86 14.44 -4.30
CA ASP A 75 -9.55 13.99 -2.95
C ASP A 75 -9.34 12.47 -2.91
N GLU A 76 -10.14 11.70 -3.66
CA GLU A 76 -9.92 10.26 -3.82
C GLU A 76 -8.59 9.96 -4.53
N MET A 77 -8.23 10.76 -5.55
CA MET A 77 -6.96 10.62 -6.26
C MET A 77 -5.76 10.89 -5.35
N VAL A 78 -5.84 11.93 -4.54
CA VAL A 78 -4.81 12.22 -3.52
C VAL A 78 -4.69 11.04 -2.55
N GLU A 79 -5.81 10.55 -2.02
CA GLU A 79 -5.82 9.46 -1.03
C GLU A 79 -5.18 8.17 -1.55
N ILE A 80 -5.54 7.74 -2.77
CA ILE A 80 -4.99 6.50 -3.34
C ILE A 80 -3.55 6.65 -3.84
N SER A 81 -3.10 7.89 -4.12
CA SER A 81 -1.73 8.17 -4.55
C SER A 81 -0.74 8.33 -3.41
N GLN A 82 -1.24 8.65 -2.20
CA GLN A 82 -0.44 8.77 -0.96
C GLN A 82 -0.12 7.38 -0.43
N LYS A 83 0.86 6.74 -1.03
CA LYS A 83 1.18 5.37 -0.73
C LYS A 83 2.36 5.28 0.23
N GLN A 84 2.14 4.72 1.40
CA GLN A 84 3.20 4.19 2.28
C GLN A 84 3.23 2.65 2.27
N THR A 85 2.20 2.01 1.73
CA THR A 85 2.08 0.56 1.61
C THR A 85 1.31 0.22 0.34
N ASP A 86 1.16 -1.04 -0.01
CA ASP A 86 0.42 -1.49 -1.20
C ASP A 86 -0.89 -0.75 -1.44
N MET A 87 -1.10 -0.26 -2.65
CA MET A 87 -2.36 0.34 -3.03
C MET A 87 -3.48 -0.67 -2.79
N ASN A 88 -4.40 -0.38 -1.88
CA ASN A 88 -5.56 -1.23 -1.67
C ASN A 88 -6.83 -0.57 -2.18
N ALA A 89 -7.07 -0.72 -3.48
CA ALA A 89 -8.26 -0.15 -4.14
C ALA A 89 -9.56 -0.89 -3.78
N THR A 90 -9.50 -2.04 -3.11
CA THR A 90 -10.68 -2.85 -2.76
C THR A 90 -11.38 -2.40 -1.48
N VAL A 91 -10.77 -1.50 -0.70
CA VAL A 91 -11.30 -1.05 0.59
C VAL A 91 -11.35 0.47 0.67
N ASN A 92 -12.51 1.01 1.06
CA ASN A 92 -12.65 2.44 1.33
C ASN A 92 -11.77 2.84 2.53
N ARG A 93 -11.04 3.96 2.39
CA ARG A 93 -10.19 4.52 3.43
C ARG A 93 -10.02 6.02 3.25
N GLY A 94 -9.90 6.76 4.36
CA GLY A 94 -9.77 8.21 4.31
C GLY A 94 -10.81 8.86 3.41
N ASN A 95 -10.38 9.63 2.41
CA ASN A 95 -11.26 10.25 1.42
C ASN A 95 -11.61 9.32 0.25
N TYR A 96 -11.04 8.12 0.15
CA TYR A 96 -11.37 7.16 -0.90
C TYR A 96 -12.60 6.33 -0.52
N GLU A 97 -13.70 6.55 -1.24
CA GLU A 97 -15.00 5.91 -1.00
C GLU A 97 -15.52 5.07 -2.19
N SER A 98 -14.70 4.90 -3.23
CA SER A 98 -15.11 4.32 -4.52
C SER A 98 -14.66 2.87 -4.72
N ALA A 99 -14.33 2.13 -3.67
CA ALA A 99 -13.96 0.72 -3.78
C ALA A 99 -15.06 -0.14 -4.43
N ASN A 100 -16.35 0.19 -4.19
CA ASN A 100 -17.49 -0.51 -4.79
C ASN A 100 -17.74 -0.18 -6.27
N GLN A 101 -17.00 0.76 -6.85
CA GLN A 101 -17.03 1.13 -8.25
C GLN A 101 -15.88 0.54 -9.06
N LEU A 102 -15.05 -0.29 -8.41
CA LEU A 102 -13.91 -0.95 -9.02
C LEU A 102 -14.40 -1.98 -10.06
N ILE A 103 -13.88 -1.87 -11.27
CA ILE A 103 -14.15 -2.80 -12.38
C ILE A 103 -13.08 -3.87 -12.44
N GLY A 104 -11.82 -3.49 -12.32
CA GLY A 104 -10.67 -4.40 -12.33
C GLY A 104 -9.53 -3.83 -11.51
N TYR A 105 -8.76 -4.72 -10.89
CA TYR A 105 -7.58 -4.37 -10.11
C TYR A 105 -6.54 -5.48 -10.19
N TRP A 106 -5.42 -5.18 -10.82
CA TRP A 106 -4.31 -6.10 -11.01
C TRP A 106 -3.12 -5.62 -10.19
N LYS A 107 -2.81 -6.36 -9.14
CA LYS A 107 -1.72 -6.05 -8.22
C LYS A 107 -0.33 -6.35 -8.76
N MET A 108 -0.26 -7.23 -9.78
CA MET A 108 0.98 -7.68 -10.43
C MET A 108 1.99 -8.30 -9.46
N ASN A 109 1.50 -8.99 -8.42
CA ASN A 109 2.32 -9.61 -7.36
C ASN A 109 2.50 -11.13 -7.55
N GLU A 110 2.06 -11.71 -8.67
CA GLU A 110 2.14 -13.15 -8.92
C GLU A 110 3.58 -13.65 -9.07
N GLY A 111 4.47 -12.83 -9.66
CA GLY A 111 5.90 -13.11 -9.81
C GLY A 111 6.26 -14.21 -10.80
N GLU A 112 5.27 -14.95 -11.32
CA GLU A 112 5.45 -16.00 -12.30
C GLU A 112 4.18 -16.25 -13.13
N GLY A 113 4.30 -16.90 -14.28
CA GLY A 113 3.16 -17.20 -15.16
C GLY A 113 2.78 -16.03 -16.07
N ASP A 114 1.73 -16.25 -16.87
CA ASP A 114 1.28 -15.32 -17.90
C ASP A 114 -0.09 -14.69 -17.60
N LEU A 115 -0.64 -14.91 -16.40
CA LEU A 115 -1.96 -14.42 -16.02
C LEU A 115 -1.86 -13.47 -14.83
N LEU A 116 -2.66 -12.40 -14.89
CA LEU A 116 -2.83 -11.42 -13.81
C LEU A 116 -4.19 -11.65 -13.15
N SER A 117 -4.20 -11.86 -11.85
CA SER A 117 -5.40 -12.02 -11.05
C SER A 117 -6.11 -10.68 -10.86
N ASP A 118 -7.44 -10.69 -11.01
CA ASP A 118 -8.27 -9.51 -10.74
C ASP A 118 -8.67 -9.49 -9.25
N ALA A 119 -8.02 -8.65 -8.47
CA ALA A 119 -8.31 -8.47 -7.04
C ALA A 119 -9.62 -7.71 -6.78
N SER A 120 -10.28 -7.13 -7.80
CA SER A 120 -11.58 -6.48 -7.64
C SER A 120 -12.72 -7.48 -7.37
N GLY A 121 -12.51 -8.75 -7.69
CA GLY A 121 -13.51 -9.81 -7.58
C GLY A 121 -14.47 -9.90 -8.77
N ASN A 122 -14.31 -9.07 -9.81
CA ASN A 122 -15.17 -9.09 -11.00
C ASN A 122 -14.73 -10.11 -12.07
N GLY A 123 -13.56 -10.75 -11.89
CA GLY A 123 -13.07 -11.83 -12.75
C GLY A 123 -12.47 -11.36 -14.08
N ASN A 124 -11.99 -10.14 -14.16
CA ASN A 124 -11.33 -9.58 -15.34
C ASN A 124 -9.84 -9.99 -15.35
N ILE A 125 -9.57 -11.26 -15.62
CA ILE A 125 -8.22 -11.82 -15.67
C ILE A 125 -7.43 -11.14 -16.80
N GLY A 126 -6.23 -10.65 -16.48
CA GLY A 126 -5.28 -10.13 -17.46
C GLY A 126 -4.40 -11.24 -18.03
N GLU A 127 -3.85 -11.02 -19.23
CA GLU A 127 -2.86 -11.89 -19.86
C GLU A 127 -1.59 -11.07 -20.18
N ILE A 128 -0.44 -11.57 -19.72
CA ILE A 128 0.86 -10.98 -19.99
C ILE A 128 1.32 -11.39 -21.37
N THR A 129 1.57 -10.39 -22.23
CA THR A 129 2.09 -10.60 -23.58
C THR A 129 3.25 -9.65 -23.85
N PHE A 130 4.39 -10.18 -24.31
CA PHE A 130 5.60 -9.40 -24.62
C PHE A 130 6.21 -8.63 -23.42
N SER A 131 5.91 -9.06 -22.22
CA SER A 131 6.48 -8.58 -20.97
C SER A 131 6.88 -9.78 -20.13
N GLU A 132 7.74 -9.58 -19.16
CA GLU A 132 8.21 -10.61 -18.23
C GLU A 132 8.16 -10.07 -16.81
N TRP A 133 8.04 -10.97 -15.85
CA TRP A 133 8.19 -10.62 -14.45
C TRP A 133 9.62 -10.16 -14.19
N SER A 134 9.73 -9.10 -13.44
CA SER A 134 11.01 -8.58 -13.00
C SER A 134 11.02 -8.47 -11.49
N THR A 135 11.99 -9.11 -10.84
CA THR A 135 12.39 -8.74 -9.49
C THR A 135 13.19 -7.45 -9.61
N CYS A 136 12.74 -6.41 -8.96
CA CYS A 136 13.50 -5.17 -8.93
C CYS A 136 14.61 -5.30 -7.89
N ASP A 137 15.74 -5.93 -8.25
CA ASP A 137 16.86 -6.14 -7.33
C ASP A 137 17.54 -4.82 -6.88
N GLU A 138 17.22 -3.72 -7.54
CA GLU A 138 17.72 -2.38 -7.24
C GLU A 138 16.64 -1.48 -6.61
N CYS A 139 15.45 -2.03 -6.31
CA CYS A 139 14.36 -1.29 -5.68
C CYS A 139 14.42 -1.45 -4.17
N GLY A 140 14.34 -0.33 -3.47
CA GLY A 140 14.29 -0.29 -2.01
C GLY A 140 13.83 1.07 -1.52
N CYS A 141 13.70 1.21 -0.21
CA CYS A 141 13.51 2.51 0.39
C CYS A 141 14.81 3.32 0.28
N MET A 142 14.75 4.50 -0.35
CA MET A 142 15.89 5.39 -0.52
C MET A 142 15.94 6.52 0.51
N ASP A 143 15.04 6.55 1.48
CA ASP A 143 15.04 7.54 2.55
C ASP A 143 15.86 7.04 3.75
N GLU A 144 17.00 7.70 4.01
CA GLU A 144 17.90 7.37 5.13
C GLU A 144 17.25 7.49 6.53
N SER A 145 16.09 8.14 6.62
CA SER A 145 15.33 8.28 7.87
C SER A 145 14.35 7.12 8.10
N ALA A 146 14.12 6.28 7.11
CA ALA A 146 13.24 5.13 7.21
C ALA A 146 13.94 3.93 7.87
N CYS A 147 13.16 3.12 8.55
CA CYS A 147 13.65 1.90 9.21
C CYS A 147 14.22 0.90 8.20
N ASN A 148 13.53 0.70 7.10
CA ASN A 148 13.91 -0.23 6.03
C ASN A 148 14.73 0.43 4.90
N TYR A 149 15.53 1.47 5.24
CA TYR A 149 16.44 2.09 4.27
C TYR A 149 17.39 1.10 3.62
N ASP A 150 17.41 1.07 2.30
CA ASP A 150 18.33 0.24 1.53
C ASP A 150 19.40 1.10 0.83
N PRO A 151 20.64 1.09 1.31
CA PRO A 151 21.74 1.88 0.74
C PRO A 151 22.18 1.39 -0.65
N LEU A 152 21.71 0.23 -1.11
CA LEU A 152 22.01 -0.33 -2.43
C LEU A 152 20.89 -0.04 -3.44
N ALA A 153 19.73 0.42 -2.98
CA ALA A 153 18.65 0.78 -3.86
C ALA A 153 19.04 1.96 -4.77
N THR A 154 18.77 1.81 -6.05
CA THR A 154 18.91 2.87 -7.06
C THR A 154 17.56 3.34 -7.57
N ILE A 155 16.49 2.63 -7.22
CA ILE A 155 15.10 2.94 -7.56
C ILE A 155 14.29 2.96 -6.26
N ASP A 156 13.69 4.11 -5.96
CA ASP A 156 12.78 4.24 -4.81
C ASP A 156 11.47 3.48 -5.08
N ASN A 157 11.23 2.42 -4.33
CA ASN A 157 10.01 1.61 -4.41
C ASN A 157 8.86 2.18 -3.59
N ARG A 158 9.08 3.29 -2.86
CA ARG A 158 8.11 3.94 -1.98
C ARG A 158 7.56 3.06 -0.85
N THR A 159 8.31 2.08 -0.44
CA THR A 159 7.97 1.21 0.70
C THR A 159 8.75 1.61 1.96
N CYS A 160 9.03 2.90 2.12
CA CYS A 160 9.74 3.38 3.29
C CYS A 160 8.85 3.26 4.53
N ASP A 161 9.36 2.58 5.54
CA ASP A 161 8.70 2.40 6.83
C ASP A 161 9.30 3.36 7.86
N TYR A 162 8.44 4.09 8.55
CA TYR A 162 8.83 5.10 9.53
C TYR A 162 8.28 4.76 10.91
N VAL A 163 9.08 5.04 11.92
CA VAL A 163 8.62 5.00 13.32
C VAL A 163 7.68 6.19 13.54
N ASP A 164 6.39 5.93 13.65
CA ASP A 164 5.31 6.90 13.79
C ASP A 164 4.67 6.95 15.20
N ASN A 165 5.15 6.10 16.09
CA ASN A 165 4.67 5.92 17.46
C ASN A 165 5.88 5.84 18.41
N PRO A 166 5.85 6.46 19.61
CA PRO A 166 6.93 6.39 20.58
C PRO A 166 7.24 4.98 21.10
N CYS A 167 6.26 4.06 21.04
CA CYS A 167 6.46 2.65 21.40
C CYS A 167 6.99 1.79 20.25
N LYS A 168 7.30 2.38 19.11
CA LYS A 168 7.94 1.67 18.00
C LYS A 168 9.41 1.97 17.95
N THR A 169 10.20 0.93 17.74
CA THR A 169 11.65 1.01 17.51
C THR A 169 12.00 0.41 16.16
N CYS A 170 13.15 0.79 15.63
CA CYS A 170 13.68 0.25 14.39
C CYS A 170 14.85 -0.66 14.70
N GLU A 171 14.73 -1.95 14.44
CA GLU A 171 15.79 -2.93 14.60
C GLU A 171 15.96 -3.76 13.32
N ASP A 172 17.19 -3.81 12.80
CA ASP A 172 17.57 -4.58 11.61
C ASP A 172 16.68 -4.35 10.35
N GLY A 173 16.10 -3.14 10.22
CA GLY A 173 15.26 -2.78 9.08
C GLY A 173 13.77 -3.11 9.26
N GLU A 174 13.38 -3.59 10.44
CA GLU A 174 11.99 -3.86 10.79
C GLU A 174 11.51 -2.94 11.92
N ILE A 175 10.22 -2.59 11.91
CA ILE A 175 9.60 -1.83 13.00
C ILE A 175 9.08 -2.82 14.03
N ILE A 176 9.59 -2.69 15.25
CA ILE A 176 9.12 -3.45 16.41
C ILE A 176 8.22 -2.56 17.24
N LEU A 177 7.08 -3.08 17.67
CA LEU A 177 6.17 -2.43 18.59
C LEU A 177 6.42 -2.98 20.00
N ASP A 178 6.84 -2.10 20.89
CA ASP A 178 7.04 -2.38 22.32
C ASP A 178 5.84 -1.82 23.12
N ASP A 179 4.68 -2.43 22.96
CA ASP A 179 3.38 -2.11 23.59
C ASP A 179 2.55 -3.39 23.47
N PHE A 180 2.77 -4.31 24.43
CA PHE A 180 2.27 -5.68 24.32
C PHE A 180 0.76 -5.78 24.45
N ASP A 181 0.17 -5.04 25.39
CA ASP A 181 -1.28 -5.03 25.63
C ASP A 181 -2.05 -4.05 24.75
N ASN A 182 -1.32 -3.18 24.01
CA ASN A 182 -1.85 -2.15 23.11
C ASN A 182 -2.70 -1.07 23.83
N ASP A 183 -2.35 -0.71 25.05
CA ASP A 183 -3.03 0.35 25.81
C ASP A 183 -2.49 1.76 25.47
N GLY A 184 -1.34 1.84 24.76
CA GLY A 184 -0.68 3.07 24.32
C GLY A 184 0.39 3.58 25.27
N ILE A 185 0.72 2.84 26.31
CA ILE A 185 1.92 3.00 27.12
C ILE A 185 2.94 1.96 26.64
N CYS A 186 4.18 2.33 26.50
CA CYS A 186 5.21 1.40 25.98
C CYS A 186 5.70 0.52 27.13
N ASP A 187 6.02 -0.75 26.85
CA ASP A 187 6.50 -1.74 27.84
C ASP A 187 7.63 -1.20 28.75
N ASN A 188 8.51 -0.34 28.23
CA ASN A 188 9.60 0.25 29.02
C ASN A 188 9.16 1.31 30.04
N SER A 189 7.93 1.76 30.01
CA SER A 189 7.33 2.81 30.85
C SER A 189 5.96 2.41 31.41
N ASP A 190 5.48 1.24 31.07
CA ASP A 190 4.35 0.60 31.68
C ASP A 190 4.75 -0.02 33.03
N GLU A 191 3.85 -0.20 33.92
CA GLU A 191 4.03 -0.89 35.20
C GLU A 191 3.42 -2.30 35.16
N ASP A 192 2.65 -2.64 34.10
CA ASP A 192 1.89 -3.89 33.94
C ASP A 192 1.71 -4.13 32.42
N ASP A 193 2.77 -4.67 31.79
CA ASP A 193 2.94 -4.75 30.32
C ASP A 193 1.87 -5.59 29.61
N ASP A 194 1.17 -6.49 30.29
CA ASP A 194 0.13 -7.35 29.71
C ASP A 194 -1.26 -7.11 30.29
N ASN A 195 -1.39 -6.11 31.20
CA ASN A 195 -2.65 -5.67 31.81
C ASN A 195 -3.42 -6.82 32.51
N ASP A 196 -2.70 -7.74 33.15
CA ASP A 196 -3.31 -8.81 33.95
C ASP A 196 -3.60 -8.42 35.40
N ASN A 197 -3.24 -7.20 35.80
CA ASN A 197 -3.31 -6.57 37.13
C ASN A 197 -2.21 -7.01 38.11
N VAL A 198 -1.17 -7.65 37.66
CA VAL A 198 0.06 -7.90 38.43
C VAL A 198 1.19 -7.06 37.83
N PRO A 199 1.74 -6.08 38.57
CA PRO A 199 2.83 -5.28 38.03
C PRO A 199 4.06 -6.12 37.65
N ASP A 200 4.77 -5.77 36.58
CA ASP A 200 5.94 -6.50 36.04
C ASP A 200 6.97 -6.87 37.07
N ILE A 201 7.20 -5.99 38.07
CA ILE A 201 8.16 -6.21 39.14
C ILE A 201 7.75 -7.36 40.08
N GLU A 202 6.48 -7.70 40.13
CA GLU A 202 5.87 -8.75 40.94
C GLU A 202 5.43 -9.93 40.09
N ASP A 203 5.46 -9.81 38.74
CA ASP A 203 5.09 -10.82 37.79
C ASP A 203 6.30 -11.62 37.29
N ASN A 204 6.12 -12.95 37.17
CA ASN A 204 7.11 -13.84 36.58
C ASN A 204 6.96 -13.97 35.04
N PHE A 205 5.84 -13.49 34.50
CA PHE A 205 5.49 -13.58 33.07
C PHE A 205 4.92 -12.25 32.55
N PRO A 206 5.65 -11.14 32.63
CA PRO A 206 5.16 -9.77 32.35
C PRO A 206 4.59 -9.53 30.95
N LEU A 207 4.63 -10.50 30.08
CA LEU A 207 4.10 -10.45 28.69
C LEU A 207 3.16 -11.62 28.40
N ASP A 208 2.50 -12.17 29.41
CA ASP A 208 1.52 -13.27 29.25
C ASP A 208 0.32 -13.10 30.19
N ASN A 209 -0.66 -12.32 29.77
CA ASN A 209 -1.87 -11.99 30.53
C ASN A 209 -2.74 -13.20 30.94
N THR A 210 -2.27 -14.40 30.70
CA THR A 210 -2.90 -15.65 31.16
C THR A 210 -2.14 -16.33 32.28
N MET A 211 -0.98 -15.81 32.64
CA MET A 211 -0.05 -16.37 33.62
C MET A 211 0.44 -15.27 34.55
N CYS A 212 -0.27 -15.08 35.62
CA CYS A 212 0.12 -14.17 36.71
C CYS A 212 0.99 -14.89 37.73
N SER A 213 1.61 -14.15 38.64
CA SER A 213 2.41 -14.72 39.71
C SER A 213 1.56 -15.40 40.80
N ASP A 214 2.10 -16.46 41.42
CA ASP A 214 1.56 -17.09 42.64
C ASP A 214 2.07 -16.30 43.85
N LEU A 215 1.40 -15.20 44.19
CA LEU A 215 1.81 -14.26 45.25
C LEU A 215 1.55 -14.80 46.67
N ASP A 216 0.54 -15.65 46.84
CA ASP A 216 0.19 -16.22 48.14
C ASP A 216 0.80 -17.58 48.41
N GLY A 217 1.45 -18.20 47.39
CA GLY A 217 2.18 -19.45 47.48
C GLY A 217 1.32 -20.70 47.63
N ASP A 218 0.08 -20.65 47.18
CA ASP A 218 -0.87 -21.76 47.27
C ASP A 218 -0.74 -22.77 46.11
N GLY A 219 0.03 -22.43 45.07
CA GLY A 219 0.27 -23.20 43.87
C GLY A 219 -0.76 -23.03 42.77
N CYS A 220 -1.62 -22.03 42.89
CA CYS A 220 -2.52 -21.55 41.86
C CYS A 220 -2.03 -20.18 41.38
N ASP A 221 -2.34 -19.84 40.14
CA ASP A 221 -2.07 -18.57 39.54
C ASP A 221 -3.07 -17.50 40.05
N ASP A 222 -2.59 -16.33 40.51
CA ASP A 222 -3.37 -15.29 41.16
C ASP A 222 -4.03 -14.29 40.18
N CYS A 223 -4.18 -14.60 38.92
CA CYS A 223 -4.95 -13.79 37.97
C CYS A 223 -6.39 -13.62 38.44
N SER A 224 -6.81 -12.43 38.78
CA SER A 224 -8.14 -12.13 39.30
C SER A 224 -9.05 -11.47 38.24
#